data_1ccd701c01694eaf43672c05155d7ab9
#
_entry.id   1ccd701c01694eaf43672c05155d7ab9
#
_cell.length_a   1.000
_cell.length_b   1.000
_cell.length_c   1.000
_cell.angle_alpha   90.00
_cell.angle_beta   90.00
_cell.angle_gamma   90.00
#
_symmetry.space_group_name_H-M   'P 1'
#
loop_
_entity.id
_entity.type
_entity.pdbx_description
1 polymer ?
#
loop_
_entity_poly.entity_id
_entity_poly.type
_entity_poly.pdbx_seq_one_letter_code
_entity_poly.pdbx_strand_id
1 'polypeptide(L)'
;MATNSNSGALVVGPDESPSYWQPVPANGYAEVRVSTNHENGSAFSSGIQCIAPGGHIREHWHDHNEELLFIYQGTGSAVVDGVTHPIIAGTTIYLPPRTKHMLINEGEGDLMMMWTLLPGGLENFFAAIGRPRAANEASPAPFERPANVEEIERNTVFGGLQRDDTE
;
A
#
# COMPACT_ATOMS: atom_id res chain seq x y z
N MET A 1 12.93 10.10 14.83
CA MET A 1 11.60 10.39 15.40
C MET A 1 10.96 11.49 14.56
N ALA A 2 9.75 11.24 14.03
CA ALA A 2 9.01 12.27 13.33
C ALA A 2 8.81 13.49 14.25
N THR A 3 9.08 14.69 13.77
CA THR A 3 8.94 15.91 14.57
C THR A 3 7.63 16.61 14.20
N ASN A 4 6.73 16.75 15.18
CA ASN A 4 5.57 17.61 15.06
C ASN A 4 5.98 19.07 15.33
N SER A 5 5.71 19.97 14.39
CA SER A 5 5.82 21.40 14.62
C SER A 5 4.57 21.90 15.37
N ASN A 6 4.68 23.05 16.07
CA ASN A 6 3.52 23.72 16.69
C ASN A 6 2.41 24.11 15.67
N SER A 7 2.66 23.98 14.37
CA SER A 7 1.70 24.25 13.28
C SER A 7 0.90 23.02 12.85
N GLY A 8 1.11 21.86 13.48
CA GLY A 8 0.51 20.58 13.05
C GLY A 8 1.18 19.97 11.81
N ALA A 9 2.27 20.56 11.29
CA ALA A 9 3.03 19.98 10.20
C ALA A 9 3.82 18.76 10.68
N LEU A 10 3.84 17.71 9.84
CA LEU A 10 4.56 16.47 10.07
C LEU A 10 5.75 16.40 9.10
N VAL A 11 6.95 16.17 9.64
CA VAL A 11 8.16 15.87 8.85
C VAL A 11 8.62 14.48 9.25
N VAL A 12 8.68 13.56 8.28
CA VAL A 12 9.05 12.16 8.48
C VAL A 12 10.27 11.83 7.64
N GLY A 13 11.37 11.54 8.30
CA GLY A 13 12.60 11.08 7.67
C GLY A 13 12.55 9.61 7.24
N PRO A 14 13.59 9.13 6.55
CA PRO A 14 13.74 7.70 6.28
C PRO A 14 13.72 6.89 7.58
N ASP A 15 13.07 5.73 7.57
CA ASP A 15 12.99 4.80 8.70
C ASP A 15 12.40 5.38 10.01
N GLU A 16 11.71 6.53 9.94
CA GLU A 16 11.10 7.18 11.11
C GLU A 16 9.59 6.89 11.25
N SER A 17 9.04 6.08 10.36
CA SER A 17 7.62 5.74 10.33
C SER A 17 7.37 4.26 10.58
N PRO A 18 6.17 3.87 11.03
CA PRO A 18 5.77 2.48 11.09
C PRO A 18 5.98 1.77 9.75
N SER A 19 6.59 0.59 9.80
CA SER A 19 6.89 -0.22 8.62
C SER A 19 6.53 -1.68 8.87
N TYR A 20 6.08 -2.37 7.81
CA TYR A 20 5.57 -3.73 7.92
C TYR A 20 6.02 -4.57 6.72
N TRP A 21 6.66 -5.70 6.98
CA TRP A 21 6.87 -6.73 5.99
C TRP A 21 5.54 -7.25 5.48
N GLN A 22 5.39 -7.36 4.17
CA GLN A 22 4.15 -7.81 3.55
C GLN A 22 4.24 -9.30 3.16
N PRO A 23 3.13 -10.06 3.31
CA PRO A 23 3.09 -11.48 2.93
C PRO A 23 3.14 -11.67 1.42
N VAL A 24 3.18 -12.94 0.99
CA VAL A 24 2.94 -13.28 -0.41
C VAL A 24 1.60 -12.70 -0.87
N PRO A 25 1.48 -12.25 -2.14
CA PRO A 25 2.46 -12.35 -3.22
C PRO A 25 3.39 -11.14 -3.37
N ALA A 26 3.24 -10.08 -2.57
CA ALA A 26 4.07 -8.88 -2.68
C ALA A 26 5.52 -9.11 -2.22
N ASN A 27 5.71 -9.85 -1.12
CA ASN A 27 7.01 -10.21 -0.52
C ASN A 27 7.95 -9.03 -0.24
N GLY A 28 7.42 -7.83 -0.16
CA GLY A 28 8.15 -6.59 0.09
C GLY A 28 7.76 -6.01 1.45
N TYR A 29 7.66 -4.70 1.52
CA TYR A 29 7.23 -4.01 2.73
C TYR A 29 6.38 -2.78 2.41
N ALA A 30 5.67 -2.28 3.42
CA ALA A 30 4.96 -1.01 3.37
C ALA A 30 5.39 -0.13 4.54
N GLU A 31 5.57 1.17 4.29
CA GLU A 31 5.80 2.20 5.30
C GLU A 31 4.63 3.16 5.32
N VAL A 32 4.24 3.61 6.52
CA VAL A 32 3.14 4.55 6.72
C VAL A 32 3.70 5.91 7.11
N ARG A 33 3.75 6.85 6.17
CA ARG A 33 4.33 8.19 6.37
C ARG A 33 3.31 9.18 6.93
N VAL A 34 2.10 9.15 6.42
CA VAL A 34 0.97 9.95 6.88
C VAL A 34 -0.17 8.99 7.18
N SER A 35 -0.79 9.14 8.33
CA SER A 35 -1.88 8.27 8.80
C SER A 35 -3.06 9.11 9.25
N THR A 36 -4.27 8.57 9.04
CA THR A 36 -5.50 9.13 9.62
C THR A 36 -5.52 9.04 11.15
N ASN A 37 -4.67 8.21 11.73
CA ASN A 37 -4.56 7.99 13.17
C ASN A 37 -3.60 8.97 13.88
N HIS A 38 -3.03 9.97 13.18
CA HIS A 38 -2.24 11.02 13.81
C HIS A 38 -3.09 11.91 14.72
N GLU A 39 -2.48 12.47 15.76
CA GLU A 39 -3.17 13.32 16.76
C GLU A 39 -4.00 14.46 16.14
N ASN A 40 -3.54 15.02 15.03
CA ASN A 40 -4.26 16.09 14.33
C ASN A 40 -5.20 15.56 13.22
N GLY A 41 -5.28 14.24 13.04
CA GLY A 41 -6.01 13.61 11.97
C GLY A 41 -5.52 14.02 10.57
N SER A 42 -5.66 13.14 9.61
CA SER A 42 -5.47 13.47 8.19
C SER A 42 -6.65 12.95 7.40
N ALA A 43 -7.08 13.67 6.36
CA ALA A 43 -8.11 13.18 5.46
C ALA A 43 -7.60 12.04 4.57
N PHE A 44 -6.30 11.92 4.41
CA PHE A 44 -5.63 10.90 3.58
C PHE A 44 -4.59 10.13 4.37
N SER A 45 -4.22 8.99 3.89
CA SER A 45 -3.00 8.29 4.30
C SER A 45 -2.03 8.18 3.14
N SER A 46 -0.74 8.14 3.42
CA SER A 46 0.30 8.03 2.41
C SER A 46 1.54 7.34 2.95
N GLY A 47 2.29 6.71 2.07
CA GLY A 47 3.52 6.02 2.45
C GLY A 47 4.27 5.44 1.26
N ILE A 48 5.13 4.50 1.57
CA ILE A 48 5.96 3.78 0.61
C ILE A 48 5.51 2.33 0.55
N GLN A 49 5.50 1.76 -0.64
CA GLN A 49 5.34 0.31 -0.81
C GLN A 49 6.46 -0.23 -1.70
N CYS A 50 7.00 -1.34 -1.28
CA CYS A 50 7.98 -2.14 -1.99
C CYS A 50 7.33 -3.46 -2.42
N ILE A 51 7.50 -3.82 -3.68
CA ILE A 51 7.18 -5.15 -4.21
C ILE A 51 8.50 -5.82 -4.57
N ALA A 52 8.79 -6.95 -3.96
CA ALA A 52 10.01 -7.71 -4.24
C ALA A 52 10.04 -8.24 -5.69
N PRO A 53 11.22 -8.59 -6.24
CA PRO A 53 11.32 -9.17 -7.57
C PRO A 53 10.40 -10.39 -7.76
N GLY A 54 9.63 -10.41 -8.85
CA GLY A 54 8.64 -11.44 -9.14
C GLY A 54 7.37 -11.39 -8.28
N GLY A 55 7.29 -10.44 -7.35
CA GLY A 55 6.11 -10.21 -6.53
C GLY A 55 5.05 -9.36 -7.25
N HIS A 56 3.86 -9.32 -6.69
CA HIS A 56 2.78 -8.50 -7.23
C HIS A 56 1.78 -8.11 -6.13
N ILE A 57 1.08 -7.00 -6.34
CA ILE A 57 -0.13 -6.64 -5.61
C ILE A 57 -1.29 -7.28 -6.36
N ARG A 58 -2.12 -8.08 -5.69
CA ARG A 58 -3.28 -8.76 -6.31
C ARG A 58 -4.26 -7.75 -6.87
N GLU A 59 -5.06 -8.16 -7.86
CA GLU A 59 -6.16 -7.33 -8.36
C GLU A 59 -7.14 -7.01 -7.24
N HIS A 60 -7.44 -5.74 -7.10
CA HIS A 60 -8.35 -5.19 -6.11
C HIS A 60 -8.87 -3.83 -6.56
N TRP A 61 -9.78 -3.23 -5.78
CA TRP A 61 -10.24 -1.85 -5.91
C TRP A 61 -10.65 -1.29 -4.56
N HIS A 62 -10.87 -0.01 -4.50
CA HIS A 62 -11.39 0.71 -3.34
C HIS A 62 -12.77 1.27 -3.66
N ASP A 63 -13.80 1.00 -2.82
CA ASP A 63 -15.18 1.39 -3.11
C ASP A 63 -15.40 2.91 -3.04
N HIS A 64 -14.69 3.57 -2.12
CA HIS A 64 -14.92 4.98 -1.78
C HIS A 64 -13.66 5.84 -1.81
N ASN A 65 -12.50 5.23 -2.10
CA ASN A 65 -11.22 5.91 -2.02
C ASN A 65 -10.67 6.18 -3.42
N GLU A 66 -10.07 7.35 -3.58
CA GLU A 66 -9.16 7.66 -4.68
C GLU A 66 -7.77 7.23 -4.29
N GLU A 67 -7.01 6.67 -5.22
CA GLU A 67 -5.62 6.31 -4.98
C GLU A 67 -4.70 6.96 -6.00
N LEU A 68 -3.58 7.48 -5.51
CA LEU A 68 -2.48 7.98 -6.33
C LEU A 68 -1.23 7.16 -6.05
N LEU A 69 -0.64 6.59 -7.09
CA LEU A 69 0.63 5.87 -7.03
C LEU A 69 1.68 6.62 -7.84
N PHE A 70 2.87 6.75 -7.29
CA PHE A 70 4.03 7.29 -7.98
C PHE A 70 5.19 6.32 -7.90
N ILE A 71 5.57 5.74 -9.03
CA ILE A 71 6.69 4.80 -9.14
C ILE A 71 7.98 5.62 -9.16
N TYR A 72 8.87 5.39 -8.20
CA TYR A 72 10.14 6.10 -8.16
C TYR A 72 11.38 5.21 -8.37
N GLN A 73 11.19 3.86 -8.36
CA GLN A 73 12.25 2.89 -8.62
C GLN A 73 11.68 1.61 -9.21
N GLY A 74 12.45 0.95 -10.06
CA GLY A 74 12.11 -0.35 -10.64
C GLY A 74 11.30 -0.25 -11.93
N THR A 75 10.91 -1.42 -12.42
CA THR A 75 10.15 -1.61 -13.66
C THR A 75 9.14 -2.72 -13.48
N GLY A 76 8.02 -2.64 -14.18
CA GLY A 76 6.97 -3.66 -14.10
C GLY A 76 5.77 -3.30 -14.96
N SER A 77 4.62 -3.84 -14.61
CA SER A 77 3.36 -3.50 -15.23
C SER A 77 2.25 -3.21 -14.22
N ALA A 78 1.34 -2.33 -14.61
CA ALA A 78 0.07 -2.12 -13.94
C ALA A 78 -1.05 -2.62 -14.85
N VAL A 79 -1.93 -3.45 -14.31
CA VAL A 79 -3.17 -3.83 -15.00
C VAL A 79 -4.29 -3.00 -14.41
N VAL A 80 -4.92 -2.15 -15.20
CA VAL A 80 -6.00 -1.26 -14.79
C VAL A 80 -7.23 -1.56 -15.63
N ASP A 81 -8.32 -2.00 -14.99
CA ASP A 81 -9.55 -2.46 -15.65
C ASP A 81 -9.29 -3.43 -16.80
N GLY A 82 -8.36 -4.37 -16.60
CA GLY A 82 -7.97 -5.39 -17.56
C GLY A 82 -7.00 -4.92 -18.65
N VAL A 83 -6.58 -3.64 -18.65
CA VAL A 83 -5.60 -3.11 -19.62
C VAL A 83 -4.22 -3.04 -18.97
N THR A 84 -3.22 -3.65 -19.61
CA THR A 84 -1.84 -3.66 -19.13
C THR A 84 -1.08 -2.42 -19.58
N HIS A 85 -0.44 -1.75 -18.64
CA HIS A 85 0.39 -0.57 -18.86
C HIS A 85 1.80 -0.85 -18.34
N PRO A 86 2.86 -0.63 -19.13
CA PRO A 86 4.22 -0.70 -18.60
C PRO A 86 4.45 0.45 -17.61
N ILE A 87 5.14 0.17 -16.50
CA ILE A 87 5.48 1.16 -15.50
C ILE A 87 6.98 1.15 -15.24
N ILE A 88 7.53 2.35 -15.10
CA ILE A 88 8.95 2.62 -14.79
C ILE A 88 9.04 3.76 -13.79
N ALA A 89 10.21 4.02 -13.26
CA ALA A 89 10.45 5.20 -12.43
C ALA A 89 9.99 6.48 -13.14
N GLY A 90 9.19 7.31 -12.44
CA GLY A 90 8.53 8.52 -12.96
C GLY A 90 7.08 8.31 -13.40
N THR A 91 6.58 7.06 -13.45
CA THR A 91 5.17 6.80 -13.78
C THR A 91 4.27 7.22 -12.63
N THR A 92 3.18 7.92 -12.96
CA THR A 92 2.08 8.25 -12.05
C THR A 92 0.82 7.49 -12.47
N ILE A 93 0.13 6.89 -11.53
CA ILE A 93 -1.16 6.22 -11.75
C ILE A 93 -2.19 6.87 -10.82
N TYR A 94 -3.27 7.39 -11.39
CA TYR A 94 -4.43 7.86 -10.63
C TYR A 94 -5.58 6.87 -10.83
N LEU A 95 -6.14 6.42 -9.73
CA LEU A 95 -7.19 5.41 -9.64
C LEU A 95 -8.42 6.01 -8.94
N PRO A 96 -9.47 6.37 -9.67
CA PRO A 96 -10.73 6.75 -9.05
C PRO A 96 -11.38 5.55 -8.33
N PRO A 97 -12.38 5.79 -7.46
CA PRO A 97 -13.10 4.71 -6.79
C PRO A 97 -13.60 3.63 -7.76
N ARG A 98 -13.55 2.37 -7.33
CA ARG A 98 -14.01 1.18 -8.06
C ARG A 98 -13.19 0.83 -9.30
N THR A 99 -12.03 1.42 -9.49
CA THR A 99 -11.11 1.04 -10.57
C THR A 99 -10.30 -0.18 -10.16
N LYS A 100 -10.49 -1.31 -10.84
CA LYS A 100 -9.72 -2.53 -10.61
C LYS A 100 -8.28 -2.35 -11.02
N HIS A 101 -7.36 -2.72 -10.17
CA HIS A 101 -5.94 -2.60 -10.48
C HIS A 101 -5.09 -3.67 -9.81
N MET A 102 -3.97 -3.97 -10.45
CA MET A 102 -2.93 -4.89 -10.01
C MET A 102 -1.58 -4.32 -10.44
N LEU A 103 -0.56 -4.48 -9.61
CA LEU A 103 0.81 -4.10 -9.95
C LEU A 103 1.71 -5.32 -9.88
N ILE A 104 2.59 -5.47 -10.86
CA ILE A 104 3.49 -6.62 -11.00
C ILE A 104 4.91 -6.11 -11.11
N ASN A 105 5.80 -6.61 -10.27
CA ASN A 105 7.23 -6.36 -10.41
C ASN A 105 7.83 -7.37 -11.40
N GLU A 106 8.18 -6.90 -12.58
CA GLU A 106 8.81 -7.69 -13.65
C GLU A 106 10.33 -7.45 -13.75
N GLY A 107 10.86 -6.59 -12.86
CA GLY A 107 12.29 -6.27 -12.81
C GLY A 107 13.07 -7.27 -11.95
N GLU A 108 14.41 -7.17 -12.04
CA GLU A 108 15.33 -7.95 -11.20
C GLU A 108 15.52 -7.34 -9.81
N GLY A 109 15.16 -6.07 -9.63
CA GLY A 109 15.22 -5.34 -8.36
C GLY A 109 13.84 -4.99 -7.82
N ASP A 110 13.80 -4.33 -6.68
CA ASP A 110 12.56 -3.89 -6.05
C ASP A 110 11.81 -2.87 -6.90
N LEU A 111 10.50 -3.02 -6.99
CA LEU A 111 9.58 -2.01 -7.50
C LEU A 111 9.09 -1.17 -6.33
N MET A 112 9.44 0.12 -6.33
CA MET A 112 9.16 1.03 -5.22
C MET A 112 8.20 2.13 -5.67
N MET A 113 7.18 2.37 -4.85
CA MET A 113 6.20 3.41 -5.11
C MET A 113 5.83 4.18 -3.84
N MET A 114 5.48 5.44 -4.03
CA MET A 114 4.70 6.19 -3.06
C MET A 114 3.22 5.94 -3.35
N TRP A 115 2.46 5.62 -2.32
CA TRP A 115 1.01 5.51 -2.37
C TRP A 115 0.35 6.63 -1.57
N THR A 116 -0.81 7.09 -2.02
CA THR A 116 -1.67 8.01 -1.28
C THR A 116 -3.11 7.61 -1.50
N LEU A 117 -3.85 7.43 -0.42
CA LEU A 117 -5.26 7.04 -0.43
C LEU A 117 -6.12 8.11 0.24
N LEU A 118 -7.18 8.56 -0.44
CA LEU A 118 -8.14 9.57 0.03
C LEU A 118 -9.59 9.07 -0.12
N PRO A 119 -10.42 8.97 0.94
CA PRO A 119 -10.00 9.04 2.35
C PRO A 119 -8.92 8.02 2.70
N GLY A 120 -8.17 8.27 3.79
CA GLY A 120 -7.13 7.34 4.23
C GLY A 120 -7.70 6.04 4.82
N GLY A 121 -6.81 5.17 5.32
CA GLY A 121 -7.18 3.90 5.97
C GLY A 121 -6.36 2.69 5.52
N LEU A 122 -5.56 2.80 4.44
CA LEU A 122 -4.73 1.69 3.94
C LEU A 122 -3.65 1.27 4.95
N GLU A 123 -3.22 2.18 5.81
CA GLU A 123 -2.30 1.91 6.91
C GLU A 123 -2.79 0.81 7.84
N ASN A 124 -4.09 0.74 8.08
CA ASN A 124 -4.68 -0.27 8.96
C ASN A 124 -4.59 -1.67 8.35
N PHE A 125 -4.76 -1.76 7.03
CA PHE A 125 -4.58 -3.02 6.30
C PHE A 125 -3.14 -3.51 6.36
N PHE A 126 -2.16 -2.66 6.07
CA PHE A 126 -0.74 -3.04 6.11
C PHE A 126 -0.31 -3.53 7.49
N ALA A 127 -0.79 -2.87 8.55
CA ALA A 127 -0.54 -3.29 9.92
C ALA A 127 -1.20 -4.64 10.26
N ALA A 128 -2.40 -4.89 9.73
CA ALA A 128 -3.17 -6.09 10.06
C ALA A 128 -2.64 -7.35 9.35
N ILE A 129 -2.15 -7.25 8.11
CA ILE A 129 -1.64 -8.40 7.35
C ILE A 129 -0.13 -8.59 7.47
N GLY A 130 0.60 -7.53 7.83
CA GLY A 130 2.05 -7.48 7.83
C GLY A 130 2.68 -7.87 9.18
N ARG A 131 4.01 -7.93 9.17
CA ARG A 131 4.84 -8.09 10.37
C ARG A 131 5.65 -6.83 10.59
N PRO A 132 5.76 -6.29 11.83
CA PRO A 132 6.59 -5.13 12.08
C PRO A 132 7.99 -5.29 11.50
N ARG A 133 8.48 -4.23 10.84
CA ARG A 133 9.79 -4.16 10.19
C ARG A 133 10.62 -3.09 10.87
N ALA A 134 11.82 -3.46 11.32
CA ALA A 134 12.81 -2.49 11.80
C ALA A 134 13.66 -1.95 10.64
N ALA A 135 14.25 -0.77 10.83
CA ALA A 135 15.21 -0.20 9.90
C ALA A 135 16.38 -1.18 9.67
N ASN A 136 16.79 -1.33 8.42
CA ASN A 136 17.89 -2.23 8.02
C ASN A 136 17.72 -3.71 8.38
N GLU A 137 16.51 -4.13 8.72
CA GLU A 137 16.21 -5.53 8.94
C GLU A 137 16.26 -6.31 7.61
N ALA A 138 16.89 -7.48 7.63
CA ALA A 138 16.91 -8.35 6.46
C ALA A 138 15.50 -8.87 6.14
N SER A 139 15.19 -9.00 4.86
CA SER A 139 13.91 -9.56 4.42
C SER A 139 13.69 -10.95 5.01
N PRO A 140 12.54 -11.21 5.63
CA PRO A 140 12.21 -12.54 6.12
C PRO A 140 11.99 -13.51 4.95
N ALA A 141 11.99 -14.80 5.25
CA ALA A 141 11.45 -15.76 4.29
C ALA A 141 10.00 -15.41 3.96
N PRO A 142 9.55 -15.65 2.70
CA PRO A 142 8.16 -15.41 2.32
C PRO A 142 7.19 -16.06 3.32
N PHE A 143 6.13 -15.37 3.66
CA PHE A 143 5.13 -15.84 4.60
C PHE A 143 3.71 -15.63 4.08
N GLU A 144 2.81 -16.49 4.52
CA GLU A 144 1.42 -16.49 4.07
C GLU A 144 0.62 -15.33 4.66
N ARG A 145 -0.44 -14.95 3.96
CA ARG A 145 -1.43 -14.00 4.44
C ARG A 145 -2.16 -14.58 5.67
N PRO A 146 -2.65 -13.74 6.60
CA PRO A 146 -3.48 -14.20 7.70
C PRO A 146 -4.67 -15.02 7.22
N ALA A 147 -5.06 -16.07 7.98
CA ALA A 147 -6.19 -16.90 7.62
C ALA A 147 -7.53 -16.15 7.52
N ASN A 148 -7.65 -15.05 8.26
CA ASN A 148 -8.85 -14.17 8.26
C ASN A 148 -8.66 -12.94 7.36
N VAL A 149 -7.83 -13.00 6.33
CA VAL A 149 -7.52 -11.86 5.46
C VAL A 149 -8.76 -11.27 4.78
N GLU A 150 -9.73 -12.09 4.40
CA GLU A 150 -10.99 -11.61 3.81
C GLU A 150 -11.80 -10.74 4.78
N GLU A 151 -11.79 -11.08 6.07
CA GLU A 151 -12.41 -10.26 7.12
C GLU A 151 -11.64 -8.93 7.27
N ILE A 152 -10.32 -8.96 7.26
CA ILE A 152 -9.49 -7.75 7.31
C ILE A 152 -9.78 -6.85 6.09
N GLU A 153 -9.85 -7.42 4.89
CA GLU A 153 -10.18 -6.68 3.66
C GLU A 153 -11.57 -6.04 3.73
N ARG A 154 -12.61 -6.78 4.19
CA ARG A 154 -13.97 -6.22 4.38
C ARG A 154 -14.04 -5.09 5.40
N ASN A 155 -13.18 -5.11 6.40
CA ASN A 155 -13.17 -4.12 7.48
C ASN A 155 -12.19 -2.96 7.22
N THR A 156 -11.54 -2.92 6.07
CA THR A 156 -10.62 -1.87 5.67
C THR A 156 -11.11 -1.17 4.39
N VAL A 157 -10.19 -0.76 3.54
CA VAL A 157 -10.48 0.11 2.38
C VAL A 157 -10.79 -0.64 1.09
N PHE A 158 -10.80 -1.98 1.09
CA PHE A 158 -10.99 -2.77 -0.13
C PHE A 158 -12.47 -2.91 -0.50
N GLY A 159 -12.74 -2.85 -1.80
CA GLY A 159 -14.05 -3.08 -2.39
C GLY A 159 -14.25 -4.53 -2.83
N GLY A 160 -15.53 -4.86 -3.13
CA GLY A 160 -15.91 -6.11 -3.78
C GLY A 160 -15.87 -7.38 -2.97
N LEU A 161 -15.51 -7.33 -1.72
CA LEU A 161 -15.80 -8.39 -0.77
C LEU A 161 -17.19 -8.11 -0.16
N GLN A 162 -18.19 -8.22 -1.02
CA GLN A 162 -19.54 -7.86 -0.67
C GLN A 162 -20.01 -8.57 0.59
N ARG A 163 -20.58 -7.78 1.48
CA ARG A 163 -21.83 -8.16 2.12
C ARG A 163 -22.76 -8.70 1.04
N ASP A 164 -23.11 -9.96 1.11
CA ASP A 164 -24.33 -10.45 0.48
C ASP A 164 -25.46 -9.65 1.13
N ASP A 165 -25.86 -8.54 0.50
CA ASP A 165 -27.12 -7.89 0.80
C ASP A 165 -28.22 -8.80 0.22
N THR A 166 -28.40 -9.95 0.87
CA THR A 166 -29.62 -10.71 0.83
C THR A 166 -30.41 -10.27 2.05
N GLU A 167 -31.17 -9.22 1.88
CA GLU A 167 -32.59 -8.98 2.21
C GLU A 167 -32.93 -7.50 2.14
#